data_9f0516c1f0c5e60546eed9a54cc0fdbb
#
_entry.id   9f0516c1f0c5e60546eed9a54cc0fdbb
#
_cell.length_a   1.000
_cell.length_b   1.000
_cell.length_c   1.000
_cell.angle_alpha   90.00
_cell.angle_beta   90.00
_cell.angle_gamma   90.00
#
_symmetry.space_group_name_H-M   'P 1'
#
loop_
_entity.id
_entity.type
_entity.pdbx_description
1 polymer ?
#
loop_
_entity_poly.entity_id
_entity_poly.type
_entity_poly.pdbx_seq_one_letter_code
_entity_poly.pdbx_strand_id
1 'polypeptide(L)'
;PADLFPGILKTARMGYDGKGQITVYDSANLVAAWAELGKVPCVLEKRMDLDFEVSALVVRGYDDAVVAYPVSQNIHRDGILHTSTVPAPSLKPPQEKKIIEAAKALIRKIDYVGVLCVEFFVLKSGDIVANEIAPRPHNSGHYTMDACVSSQFEQQVRSMARLPLGDT
;
A
#
# COMPACT_ATOMS: atom_id res chain seq x y z
N PRO A 1 -23.48 8.62 -3.54
CA PRO A 1 -23.14 9.34 -4.76
C PRO A 1 -23.04 8.34 -5.92
N ALA A 2 -23.70 8.63 -7.06
CA ALA A 2 -23.77 7.71 -8.20
C ALA A 2 -22.40 7.50 -8.89
N ASP A 3 -21.48 8.42 -8.68
CA ASP A 3 -20.12 8.42 -9.22
C ASP A 3 -19.15 7.43 -8.53
N LEU A 4 -19.57 6.79 -7.43
CA LEU A 4 -18.81 5.75 -6.74
C LEU A 4 -19.08 4.34 -7.29
N PHE A 5 -20.03 4.17 -8.21
CA PHE A 5 -20.33 2.86 -8.77
C PHE A 5 -19.70 2.67 -10.18
N PRO A 6 -19.22 1.46 -10.50
CA PRO A 6 -19.06 0.32 -9.58
C PRO A 6 -18.08 0.65 -8.46
N GLY A 7 -18.38 0.17 -7.25
CA GLY A 7 -17.59 0.43 -6.06
C GLY A 7 -17.21 -0.83 -5.30
N ILE A 8 -16.34 -0.69 -4.32
CA ILE A 8 -15.96 -1.75 -3.40
C ILE A 8 -16.39 -1.30 -2.00
N LEU A 9 -17.32 -2.03 -1.39
CA LEU A 9 -17.73 -1.83 -0.01
C LEU A 9 -16.77 -2.61 0.90
N LYS A 10 -16.07 -1.91 1.79
CA LYS A 10 -15.09 -2.49 2.70
C LYS A 10 -15.51 -2.27 4.14
N THR A 11 -15.33 -3.26 5.02
CA THR A 11 -15.50 -3.04 6.46
C THR A 11 -14.45 -2.04 6.96
N ALA A 12 -14.87 -1.08 7.79
CA ALA A 12 -13.97 -0.04 8.31
C ALA A 12 -12.90 -0.59 9.26
N ARG A 13 -13.06 -1.81 9.73
CA ARG A 13 -12.11 -2.50 10.63
C ARG A 13 -12.11 -3.99 10.36
N MET A 14 -11.02 -4.67 10.72
CA MET A 14 -10.87 -6.13 10.68
C MET A 14 -10.92 -6.74 9.27
N GLY A 15 -10.78 -5.95 8.21
CA GLY A 15 -10.54 -6.45 6.85
C GLY A 15 -9.06 -6.82 6.66
N TYR A 16 -8.80 -7.92 5.96
CA TYR A 16 -7.44 -8.38 5.60
C TYR A 16 -7.52 -9.37 4.42
N ASP A 17 -6.50 -9.43 3.61
CA ASP A 17 -6.36 -10.41 2.52
C ASP A 17 -7.62 -10.54 1.65
N GLY A 18 -8.20 -9.41 1.24
CA GLY A 18 -9.43 -9.38 0.46
C GLY A 18 -10.72 -9.73 1.22
N LYS A 19 -10.64 -10.11 2.50
CA LYS A 19 -11.81 -10.37 3.35
C LYS A 19 -12.44 -9.08 3.83
N GLY A 20 -13.75 -9.09 4.03
CA GLY A 20 -14.49 -7.92 4.48
C GLY A 20 -14.71 -6.88 3.38
N GLN A 21 -14.70 -7.30 2.10
CA GLN A 21 -15.00 -6.42 0.96
C GLN A 21 -15.91 -7.11 -0.06
N ILE A 22 -16.81 -6.32 -0.66
CA ILE A 22 -17.76 -6.78 -1.67
C ILE A 22 -17.83 -5.74 -2.79
N THR A 23 -17.75 -6.19 -4.04
CA THR A 23 -17.98 -5.31 -5.20
C THR A 23 -19.46 -5.01 -5.34
N VAL A 24 -19.82 -3.73 -5.42
CA VAL A 24 -21.19 -3.23 -5.56
C VAL A 24 -21.29 -2.47 -6.88
N TYR A 25 -22.21 -2.88 -7.73
CA TYR A 25 -22.35 -2.30 -9.08
C TYR A 25 -23.30 -1.11 -9.13
N ASP A 26 -24.26 -1.04 -8.20
CA ASP A 26 -25.23 0.05 -8.11
C ASP A 26 -25.72 0.23 -6.67
N SER A 27 -26.51 1.26 -6.44
CA SER A 27 -27.07 1.57 -5.12
C SER A 27 -28.11 0.55 -4.63
N ALA A 28 -28.76 -0.18 -5.52
CA ALA A 28 -29.78 -1.18 -5.14
C ALA A 28 -29.13 -2.37 -4.41
N ASN A 29 -27.91 -2.73 -4.81
CA ASN A 29 -27.15 -3.84 -4.22
C ASN A 29 -26.41 -3.47 -2.92
N LEU A 30 -26.32 -2.19 -2.58
CA LEU A 30 -25.52 -1.71 -1.45
C LEU A 30 -26.02 -2.24 -0.09
N VAL A 31 -27.34 -2.27 0.10
CA VAL A 31 -27.95 -2.73 1.36
C VAL A 31 -27.73 -4.23 1.57
N ALA A 32 -27.84 -5.02 0.50
CA ALA A 32 -27.58 -6.46 0.56
C ALA A 32 -26.10 -6.74 0.87
N ALA A 33 -25.17 -6.07 0.19
CA ALA A 33 -23.73 -6.17 0.45
C ALA A 33 -23.37 -5.77 1.90
N TRP A 34 -23.97 -4.69 2.42
CA TRP A 34 -23.76 -4.29 3.80
C TRP A 34 -24.31 -5.32 4.80
N ALA A 35 -25.46 -5.94 4.50
CA ALA A 35 -26.02 -7.01 5.34
C ALA A 35 -25.10 -8.24 5.36
N GLU A 36 -24.51 -8.62 4.21
CA GLU A 36 -23.55 -9.71 4.08
C GLU A 36 -22.27 -9.45 4.89
N LEU A 37 -21.80 -8.19 4.93
CA LEU A 37 -20.67 -7.76 5.77
C LEU A 37 -21.01 -7.64 7.27
N GLY A 38 -22.21 -8.08 7.69
CA GLY A 38 -22.59 -8.12 9.09
C GLY A 38 -23.13 -6.80 9.64
N LYS A 39 -23.54 -5.87 8.77
CA LYS A 39 -24.11 -4.55 9.13
C LYS A 39 -23.19 -3.69 10.01
N VAL A 40 -21.89 -3.85 9.83
CA VAL A 40 -20.85 -3.06 10.52
C VAL A 40 -20.60 -1.74 9.76
N PRO A 41 -19.90 -0.77 10.38
CA PRO A 41 -19.43 0.41 9.66
C PRO A 41 -18.55 0.03 8.47
N CYS A 42 -18.84 0.59 7.31
CA CYS A 42 -18.14 0.32 6.05
C CYS A 42 -17.76 1.63 5.36
N VAL A 43 -16.78 1.53 4.46
CA VAL A 43 -16.41 2.56 3.50
C VAL A 43 -16.74 2.05 2.11
N LEU A 44 -17.39 2.88 1.28
CA LEU A 44 -17.58 2.61 -0.14
C LEU A 44 -16.52 3.36 -0.93
N GLU A 45 -15.65 2.61 -1.60
CA GLU A 45 -14.62 3.16 -2.47
C GLU A 45 -15.00 2.94 -3.94
N LYS A 46 -14.69 3.92 -4.79
CA LYS A 46 -14.84 3.76 -6.24
C LYS A 46 -13.91 2.65 -6.72
N ARG A 47 -14.44 1.70 -7.49
CA ARG A 47 -13.62 0.69 -8.16
C ARG A 47 -12.80 1.36 -9.26
N MET A 48 -11.48 1.23 -9.17
CA MET A 48 -10.55 1.84 -10.12
C MET A 48 -10.24 0.89 -11.29
N ASP A 49 -9.96 1.45 -12.47
CA ASP A 49 -9.51 0.68 -13.63
C ASP A 49 -7.98 0.51 -13.57
N LEU A 50 -7.59 -0.56 -12.87
CA LEU A 50 -6.19 -0.87 -12.61
C LEU A 50 -5.46 -1.34 -13.86
N ASP A 51 -4.21 -0.88 -14.01
CA ASP A 51 -3.20 -1.50 -14.86
C ASP A 51 -2.36 -2.49 -14.04
N PHE A 52 -1.71 -2.00 -12.97
CA PHE A 52 -0.96 -2.83 -12.02
C PHE A 52 -0.87 -2.17 -10.64
N GLU A 53 -0.42 -2.95 -9.67
CA GLU A 53 -0.23 -2.52 -8.28
C GLU A 53 1.25 -2.47 -7.93
N VAL A 54 1.64 -1.48 -7.11
CA VAL A 54 3.01 -1.35 -6.61
C VAL A 54 3.03 -0.99 -5.14
N SER A 55 4.14 -1.33 -4.46
CA SER A 55 4.39 -0.91 -3.09
C SER A 55 5.69 -0.12 -2.99
N ALA A 56 5.65 1.01 -2.28
CA ALA A 56 6.81 1.76 -1.88
C ALA A 56 7.05 1.60 -0.38
N LEU A 57 8.22 1.05 -0.03
CA LEU A 57 8.68 0.98 1.35
C LEU A 57 9.59 2.18 1.62
N VAL A 58 9.25 2.93 2.66
CA VAL A 58 10.07 4.03 3.17
C VAL A 58 10.31 3.85 4.66
N VAL A 59 11.44 4.37 5.13
CA VAL A 59 11.78 4.31 6.56
C VAL A 59 12.19 5.69 7.01
N ARG A 60 11.69 6.13 8.16
CA ARG A 60 12.11 7.38 8.79
C ARG A 60 12.72 7.10 10.15
N GLY A 61 13.90 7.68 10.39
CA GLY A 61 14.58 7.68 11.67
C GLY A 61 14.13 8.82 12.58
N TYR A 62 14.61 8.83 13.82
CA TYR A 62 14.37 9.91 14.77
C TYR A 62 15.14 11.21 14.40
N ASP A 63 16.18 11.11 13.60
CA ASP A 63 16.97 12.21 13.05
C ASP A 63 16.35 12.87 11.81
N ASP A 64 15.11 12.47 11.50
CA ASP A 64 14.36 12.88 10.31
C ASP A 64 14.93 12.39 8.97
N ALA A 65 15.99 11.58 9.00
CA ALA A 65 16.48 10.88 7.80
C ALA A 65 15.39 9.97 7.25
N VAL A 66 15.22 9.97 5.92
CA VAL A 66 14.26 9.08 5.24
C VAL A 66 14.96 8.36 4.11
N VAL A 67 14.94 7.04 4.15
CA VAL A 67 15.40 6.16 3.07
C VAL A 67 14.22 5.48 2.39
N ALA A 68 14.39 5.06 1.15
CA ALA A 68 13.39 4.34 0.39
C ALA A 68 14.02 3.12 -0.28
N TYR A 69 13.30 2.02 -0.27
CA TYR A 69 13.65 0.82 -1.03
C TYR A 69 13.21 0.92 -2.48
N PRO A 70 13.80 0.14 -3.40
CA PRO A 70 13.26 0.01 -4.75
C PRO A 70 11.79 -0.41 -4.73
N VAL A 71 10.99 0.19 -5.62
CA VAL A 71 9.54 -0.07 -5.69
C VAL A 71 9.30 -1.49 -6.19
N SER A 72 8.41 -2.22 -5.52
CA SER A 72 7.95 -3.54 -5.93
C SER A 72 6.66 -3.46 -6.75
N GLN A 73 6.55 -4.27 -7.80
CA GLN A 73 5.29 -4.54 -8.49
C GLN A 73 4.67 -5.81 -7.95
N ASN A 74 3.40 -5.74 -7.59
CA ASN A 74 2.70 -6.79 -6.87
C ASN A 74 1.65 -7.46 -7.75
N ILE A 75 1.50 -8.77 -7.57
CA ILE A 75 0.42 -9.58 -8.13
C ILE A 75 -0.31 -10.22 -6.96
N HIS A 76 -1.61 -9.96 -6.86
CA HIS A 76 -2.48 -10.60 -5.90
C HIS A 76 -3.29 -11.72 -6.56
N ARG A 77 -3.55 -12.80 -5.82
CA ARG A 77 -4.47 -13.87 -6.18
C ARG A 77 -5.43 -14.09 -5.03
N ASP A 78 -6.71 -14.04 -5.30
CA ASP A 78 -7.77 -14.19 -4.28
C ASP A 78 -7.61 -13.20 -3.09
N GLY A 79 -7.13 -11.98 -3.37
CA GLY A 79 -6.88 -10.93 -2.36
C GLY A 79 -5.60 -11.11 -1.56
N ILE A 80 -4.79 -12.14 -1.82
CA ILE A 80 -3.53 -12.41 -1.12
C ILE A 80 -2.36 -12.06 -2.02
N LEU A 81 -1.36 -11.36 -1.49
CA LEU A 81 -0.11 -11.07 -2.20
C LEU A 81 0.58 -12.39 -2.59
N HIS A 82 0.70 -12.62 -3.90
CA HIS A 82 1.28 -13.84 -4.45
C HIS A 82 2.73 -13.64 -4.91
N THR A 83 3.00 -12.53 -5.60
CA THR A 83 4.34 -12.24 -6.14
C THR A 83 4.64 -10.75 -6.02
N SER A 84 5.86 -10.43 -5.58
CA SER A 84 6.46 -9.09 -5.68
C SER A 84 7.70 -9.16 -6.55
N THR A 85 7.76 -8.34 -7.60
CA THR A 85 8.90 -8.25 -8.52
C THR A 85 9.61 -6.92 -8.30
N VAL A 86 10.92 -6.96 -8.09
CA VAL A 86 11.75 -5.80 -7.80
C VAL A 86 12.98 -5.77 -8.71
N PRO A 87 13.32 -4.61 -9.30
CA PRO A 87 12.51 -3.39 -9.37
C PRO A 87 11.23 -3.62 -10.18
N ALA A 88 10.21 -2.77 -9.97
CA ALA A 88 8.91 -2.86 -10.64
C ALA A 88 9.03 -2.79 -12.17
N PRO A 89 8.78 -3.88 -12.92
CA PRO A 89 9.14 -3.95 -14.36
C PRO A 89 8.27 -3.09 -15.26
N SER A 90 7.02 -2.80 -14.87
CA SER A 90 6.09 -1.98 -15.67
C SER A 90 6.15 -0.50 -15.31
N LEU A 91 6.87 -0.14 -14.25
CA LEU A 91 6.90 1.22 -13.74
C LEU A 91 7.93 2.07 -14.50
N LYS A 92 7.49 3.22 -15.01
CA LYS A 92 8.38 4.17 -15.69
C LYS A 92 9.14 5.03 -14.66
N PRO A 93 10.40 5.43 -14.94
CA PRO A 93 11.20 6.21 -13.99
C PRO A 93 10.52 7.47 -13.43
N PRO A 94 9.75 8.28 -14.21
CA PRO A 94 9.03 9.42 -13.65
C PRO A 94 7.91 9.02 -12.68
N GLN A 95 7.25 7.88 -12.91
CA GLN A 95 6.21 7.35 -12.04
C GLN A 95 6.82 6.82 -10.74
N GLU A 96 7.93 6.08 -10.83
CA GLU A 96 8.67 5.59 -9.66
C GLU A 96 9.10 6.74 -8.75
N LYS A 97 9.71 7.78 -9.33
CA LYS A 97 10.08 9.00 -8.59
C LYS A 97 8.87 9.61 -7.87
N LYS A 98 7.74 9.75 -8.56
CA LYS A 98 6.49 10.31 -7.99
C LYS A 98 5.98 9.47 -6.82
N ILE A 99 6.02 8.15 -6.94
CA ILE A 99 5.60 7.19 -5.90
C ILE A 99 6.50 7.31 -4.66
N ILE A 100 7.81 7.29 -4.85
CA ILE A 100 8.78 7.39 -3.75
C ILE A 100 8.62 8.74 -3.02
N GLU A 101 8.52 9.84 -3.75
CA GLU A 101 8.34 11.17 -3.13
C GLU A 101 6.99 11.30 -2.40
N ALA A 102 5.92 10.70 -2.93
CA ALA A 102 4.64 10.66 -2.24
C ALA A 102 4.71 9.87 -0.93
N ALA A 103 5.37 8.70 -0.93
CA ALA A 103 5.55 7.90 0.27
C ALA A 103 6.43 8.60 1.32
N LYS A 104 7.52 9.27 0.89
CA LYS A 104 8.38 10.09 1.76
C LYS A 104 7.63 11.30 2.36
N ALA A 105 6.81 11.96 1.55
CA ALA A 105 5.99 13.08 2.03
C ALA A 105 4.95 12.61 3.05
N LEU A 106 4.34 11.45 2.80
CA LEU A 106 3.34 10.88 3.69
C LEU A 106 3.93 10.53 5.06
N ILE A 107 5.06 9.79 5.11
CA ILE A 107 5.67 9.36 6.38
C ILE A 107 6.06 10.55 7.26
N ARG A 108 6.53 11.66 6.64
CA ARG A 108 6.81 12.91 7.35
C ARG A 108 5.53 13.58 7.85
N LYS A 109 4.50 13.66 6.98
CA LYS A 109 3.25 14.35 7.31
C LYS A 109 2.49 13.70 8.46
N ILE A 110 2.55 12.38 8.59
CA ILE A 110 1.93 11.65 9.71
C ILE A 110 2.86 11.54 10.93
N ASP A 111 4.06 12.12 10.86
CA ASP A 111 5.10 12.09 11.89
C ASP A 111 5.46 10.68 12.37
N TYR A 112 5.45 9.69 11.44
CA TYR A 112 5.73 8.31 11.77
C TYR A 112 7.23 8.02 11.72
N VAL A 113 7.76 7.35 12.74
CA VAL A 113 9.14 6.83 12.82
C VAL A 113 9.08 5.31 12.71
N GLY A 114 9.84 4.75 11.76
CA GLY A 114 9.83 3.31 11.45
C GLY A 114 9.61 3.04 9.97
N VAL A 115 9.32 1.79 9.67
CA VAL A 115 9.01 1.32 8.30
C VAL A 115 7.54 1.59 7.98
N LEU A 116 7.30 2.27 6.87
CA LEU A 116 5.98 2.49 6.29
C LEU A 116 5.94 1.90 4.88
N CYS A 117 4.98 1.05 4.61
CA CYS A 117 4.63 0.65 3.25
C CYS A 117 3.43 1.48 2.79
N VAL A 118 3.51 2.01 1.57
CA VAL A 118 2.39 2.63 0.88
C VAL A 118 2.11 1.83 -0.38
N GLU A 119 0.90 1.31 -0.50
CA GLU A 119 0.43 0.62 -1.70
C GLU A 119 -0.23 1.62 -2.64
N PHE A 120 0.12 1.52 -3.92
CA PHE A 120 -0.42 2.36 -4.97
C PHE A 120 -1.02 1.53 -6.09
N PHE A 121 -2.11 2.03 -6.62
CA PHE A 121 -2.67 1.62 -7.90
C PHE A 121 -2.10 2.49 -9.02
N VAL A 122 -1.55 1.86 -10.03
CA VAL A 122 -1.26 2.51 -11.31
C VAL A 122 -2.44 2.20 -12.22
N LEU A 123 -3.13 3.24 -12.66
CA LEU A 123 -4.33 3.12 -13.47
C LEU A 123 -3.99 3.03 -14.96
N LYS A 124 -4.87 2.48 -15.78
CA LYS A 124 -4.70 2.45 -17.24
C LYS A 124 -4.60 3.85 -17.87
N SER A 125 -5.12 4.88 -17.19
CA SER A 125 -4.90 6.29 -17.58
C SER A 125 -3.44 6.74 -17.37
N GLY A 126 -2.64 6.00 -16.63
CA GLY A 126 -1.31 6.38 -16.16
C GLY A 126 -1.28 7.15 -14.84
N ASP A 127 -2.45 7.42 -14.26
CA ASP A 127 -2.56 8.06 -12.96
C ASP A 127 -2.12 7.10 -11.83
N ILE A 128 -1.66 7.69 -10.73
CA ILE A 128 -1.20 6.95 -9.55
C ILE A 128 -2.07 7.37 -8.37
N VAL A 129 -2.68 6.40 -7.72
CA VAL A 129 -3.57 6.60 -6.58
C VAL A 129 -3.06 5.77 -5.39
N ALA A 130 -2.97 6.37 -4.21
CA ALA A 130 -2.68 5.63 -2.99
C ALA A 130 -3.88 4.76 -2.63
N ASN A 131 -3.63 3.48 -2.35
CA ASN A 131 -4.66 2.52 -1.94
C ASN A 131 -4.68 2.38 -0.42
N GLU A 132 -3.55 1.98 0.14
CA GLU A 132 -3.49 1.64 1.57
C GLU A 132 -2.10 1.97 2.15
N ILE A 133 -2.05 2.16 3.46
CA ILE A 133 -0.79 2.32 4.21
C ILE A 133 -0.68 1.25 5.29
N ALA A 134 0.54 0.72 5.45
CA ALA A 134 0.87 -0.20 6.51
C ALA A 134 2.06 0.37 7.32
N PRO A 135 1.83 0.92 8.53
CA PRO A 135 2.89 1.47 9.38
C PRO A 135 3.64 0.35 10.11
N ARG A 136 4.28 -0.53 9.37
CA ARG A 136 5.00 -1.72 9.81
C ARG A 136 5.79 -2.33 8.64
N PRO A 137 6.73 -3.26 8.90
CA PRO A 137 7.24 -4.14 7.85
C PRO A 137 6.11 -4.83 7.08
N HIS A 138 6.29 -5.01 5.78
CA HIS A 138 5.24 -5.44 4.86
C HIS A 138 5.67 -6.64 4.01
N ASN A 139 4.70 -7.47 3.59
CA ASN A 139 4.96 -8.67 2.78
C ASN A 139 5.68 -8.33 1.46
N SER A 140 5.29 -7.25 0.79
CA SER A 140 5.95 -6.80 -0.43
C SER A 140 7.40 -6.35 -0.25
N GLY A 141 7.86 -6.19 1.00
CA GLY A 141 9.23 -5.85 1.37
C GLY A 141 10.09 -7.03 1.82
N HIS A 142 9.61 -8.26 1.75
CA HIS A 142 10.39 -9.44 2.18
C HIS A 142 11.66 -9.64 1.35
N TYR A 143 11.68 -9.21 0.08
CA TYR A 143 12.88 -9.26 -0.76
C TYR A 143 14.07 -8.52 -0.14
N THR A 144 13.83 -7.55 0.74
CA THR A 144 14.90 -6.76 1.37
C THR A 144 15.80 -7.59 2.27
N MET A 145 15.37 -8.78 2.69
CA MET A 145 16.19 -9.68 3.52
C MET A 145 17.38 -10.24 2.75
N ASP A 146 17.22 -10.50 1.44
CA ASP A 146 18.22 -11.18 0.63
C ASP A 146 18.81 -10.29 -0.46
N ALA A 147 18.14 -9.19 -0.81
CA ALA A 147 18.48 -8.34 -1.96
C ALA A 147 18.91 -6.91 -1.59
N CYS A 148 18.93 -6.53 -0.32
CA CYS A 148 19.32 -5.21 0.15
C CYS A 148 20.38 -5.30 1.25
N VAL A 149 21.15 -4.22 1.43
CA VAL A 149 22.19 -4.14 2.47
C VAL A 149 21.58 -4.23 3.86
N SER A 150 20.50 -3.47 4.10
CA SER A 150 19.73 -3.55 5.34
C SER A 150 18.30 -3.95 5.02
N SER A 151 17.79 -4.97 5.71
CA SER A 151 16.41 -5.41 5.52
C SER A 151 15.41 -4.42 6.14
N GLN A 152 14.15 -4.47 5.71
CA GLN A 152 13.08 -3.70 6.33
C GLN A 152 12.95 -3.99 7.85
N PHE A 153 13.23 -5.21 8.28
CA PHE A 153 13.17 -5.60 9.69
C PHE A 153 14.31 -4.96 10.48
N GLU A 154 15.53 -4.97 9.94
CA GLU A 154 16.68 -4.28 10.53
C GLU A 154 16.41 -2.78 10.64
N GLN A 155 15.90 -2.15 9.57
CA GLN A 155 15.55 -0.73 9.59
C GLN A 155 14.49 -0.40 10.64
N GLN A 156 13.49 -1.27 10.81
CA GLN A 156 12.49 -1.11 11.87
C GLN A 156 13.17 -1.11 13.26
N VAL A 157 14.07 -2.06 13.52
CA VAL A 157 14.82 -2.14 14.78
C VAL A 157 15.70 -0.91 14.97
N ARG A 158 16.45 -0.49 13.92
CA ARG A 158 17.29 0.71 13.96
C ARG A 158 16.48 1.95 14.31
N SER A 159 15.32 2.14 13.66
CA SER A 159 14.41 3.26 13.93
C SER A 159 13.95 3.26 15.40
N MET A 160 13.49 2.11 15.92
CA MET A 160 13.03 2.00 17.31
C MET A 160 14.15 2.22 18.32
N ALA A 161 15.37 1.76 18.02
CA ALA A 161 16.54 1.90 18.87
C ALA A 161 17.25 3.26 18.72
N ARG A 162 16.73 4.17 17.90
CA ARG A 162 17.33 5.48 17.58
C ARG A 162 18.74 5.38 16.98
N LEU A 163 19.00 4.31 16.25
CA LEU A 163 20.24 4.14 15.50
C LEU A 163 20.13 4.81 14.12
N PRO A 164 21.24 5.21 13.51
CA PRO A 164 21.24 5.67 12.12
C PRO A 164 20.63 4.63 11.20
N LEU A 165 19.87 5.07 10.18
CA LEU A 165 19.34 4.17 9.17
C LEU A 165 20.49 3.54 8.37
N GLY A 166 20.32 2.28 7.96
CA GLY A 166 21.23 1.60 7.07
C GLY A 166 20.91 1.88 5.59
N ASP A 167 21.79 1.44 4.69
CA ASP A 167 21.59 1.51 3.25
C ASP A 167 20.48 0.54 2.79
N THR A 168 19.72 0.96 1.73
CA THR A 168 18.59 0.20 1.15
C THR A 168 18.94 -0.39 -0.21
#